data_2c8cfedced7192b2350a4eee0bc06d25
#
_entry.id   2c8cfedced7192b2350a4eee0bc06d25
#
_cell.length_a   1.000
_cell.length_b   1.000
_cell.length_c   1.000
_cell.angle_alpha   90.00
_cell.angle_beta   90.00
_cell.angle_gamma   90.00
#
_symmetry.space_group_name_H-M   'P 1'
#
loop_
_entity.id
_entity.type
_entity.pdbx_description
1 polymer ?
#
loop_
_entity_poly.entity_id
_entity_poly.type
_entity_poly.pdbx_seq_one_letter_code
_entity_poly.pdbx_strand_id
1 'polypeptide(L)'
;MCYKEAMPKPSVIRCVLDEQRKAQNRKAVYRVSIPAELSETGKRQNRYFTTQREGNAFAAQLRTKRNAEGSSVFQVSAAEAQLFREAQDILEPYGVDVFGFVKGMASVLELVQEVSEIGRLVRMGLEQEKRDSKSIPFCDAVSRLLEVKQDVQKRRESTLAQIRYITGRIGKCCPDFAVTLLSQLTTEDCRQMISQTFKPDKQKNDARKILSSIFNFGIKRKWCRDNPAQALDIISIQEHEIHPLIPEEIQALFMACRPPSPEEKAQPKTRKKTVEGARLDLTCCLAPLAIMTFAGIRPQEVTRLTWNDIFLDTPSKVIKVRSMASKTGGTRQVSICAALESWLRIAPRQEDNSICPPQWPVRWAGLRYRAGWDANGKRWPNDALRHTFASYHVLTHRDIPRLQLEMGHSSSTQIMHRYMNLSGVDQEMAECFWNIVPEEDFYADRNA
;
A
#
# COMPACT_ATOMS: atom_id res chain seq x y z
N MET A 1 29.66 57.54 -5.46
CA MET A 1 29.71 58.77 -6.30
C MET A 1 28.56 58.71 -7.29
N CYS A 2 27.45 59.43 -6.97
CA CYS A 2 26.31 59.54 -7.88
C CYS A 2 26.59 60.56 -8.94
N TYR A 3 26.76 60.17 -10.17
CA TYR A 3 26.70 61.11 -11.30
C TYR A 3 25.23 61.51 -11.49
N LYS A 4 24.86 62.72 -11.07
CA LYS A 4 23.67 63.43 -11.57
C LYS A 4 23.97 63.85 -13.00
N GLU A 5 23.63 63.05 -14.00
CA GLU A 5 23.49 63.56 -15.37
C GLU A 5 22.35 64.56 -15.40
N ALA A 6 22.70 65.81 -15.73
CA ALA A 6 21.75 66.88 -15.92
C ALA A 6 20.82 66.52 -17.10
N MET A 7 19.52 66.34 -16.83
CA MET A 7 18.53 66.15 -17.90
C MET A 7 18.65 67.27 -18.94
N PRO A 8 18.78 66.96 -20.23
CA PRO A 8 18.83 67.96 -21.28
C PRO A 8 17.53 68.80 -21.27
N LYS A 9 17.64 70.13 -21.30
CA LYS A 9 16.48 71.02 -21.36
C LYS A 9 15.57 70.58 -22.53
N PRO A 10 14.23 70.43 -22.35
CA PRO A 10 13.32 69.96 -23.39
C PRO A 10 13.42 70.93 -24.58
N SER A 11 13.72 70.30 -25.76
CA SER A 11 13.84 71.01 -27.03
C SER A 11 12.50 71.67 -27.42
N VAL A 12 12.49 72.98 -27.63
CA VAL A 12 11.30 73.73 -27.99
C VAL A 12 10.88 73.39 -29.41
N ILE A 13 9.72 72.76 -29.59
CA ILE A 13 9.14 72.44 -30.93
C ILE A 13 8.49 73.71 -31.45
N ARG A 14 9.12 74.36 -32.48
CA ARG A 14 8.59 75.57 -33.12
C ARG A 14 8.85 75.54 -34.63
N CYS A 15 8.00 76.24 -35.38
CA CYS A 15 8.18 76.51 -36.79
C CYS A 15 9.10 77.69 -36.96
N VAL A 16 10.12 77.55 -37.78
CA VAL A 16 11.10 78.60 -38.05
C VAL A 16 11.29 78.71 -39.57
N LEU A 17 11.46 79.98 -40.03
CA LEU A 17 11.82 80.22 -41.40
C LEU A 17 13.26 79.72 -41.66
N ASP A 18 13.46 78.91 -42.69
CA ASP A 18 14.81 78.47 -43.10
C ASP A 18 15.36 79.40 -44.20
N GLU A 19 16.15 80.36 -43.77
CA GLU A 19 16.70 81.38 -44.62
C GLU A 19 17.55 80.88 -45.79
N GLN A 20 18.26 79.72 -45.57
CA GLN A 20 19.06 79.07 -46.64
C GLN A 20 18.19 78.48 -47.75
N ARG A 21 17.09 77.89 -47.40
CA ARG A 21 16.13 77.30 -48.37
C ARG A 21 15.35 78.43 -49.08
N LYS A 22 15.06 79.51 -48.42
CA LYS A 22 14.47 80.67 -49.03
C LYS A 22 15.39 81.28 -50.06
N ALA A 23 16.68 81.49 -49.75
CA ALA A 23 17.68 81.94 -50.67
C ALA A 23 17.87 81.04 -51.89
N GLN A 24 17.62 79.70 -51.77
CA GLN A 24 17.65 78.73 -52.83
C GLN A 24 16.32 78.60 -53.61
N ASN A 25 15.37 79.48 -53.44
CA ASN A 25 14.08 79.59 -54.08
C ASN A 25 13.24 78.29 -53.95
N ARG A 26 13.36 77.57 -52.83
CA ARG A 26 12.63 76.29 -52.57
C ARG A 26 11.17 76.62 -52.18
N LYS A 27 10.20 75.82 -52.64
CA LYS A 27 8.76 75.98 -52.33
C LYS A 27 8.44 75.77 -50.83
N ALA A 28 9.14 74.92 -50.13
CA ALA A 28 8.93 74.65 -48.73
C ALA A 28 10.06 75.23 -47.90
N VAL A 29 9.83 76.38 -47.25
CA VAL A 29 10.82 77.20 -46.54
C VAL A 29 10.65 77.22 -45.03
N TYR A 30 9.54 76.79 -44.50
CA TYR A 30 9.29 76.77 -43.06
C TYR A 30 9.66 75.40 -42.46
N ARG A 31 10.57 75.42 -41.51
CA ARG A 31 11.12 74.21 -40.89
C ARG A 31 10.57 73.99 -39.48
N VAL A 32 10.11 72.73 -39.22
CA VAL A 32 9.86 72.28 -37.86
C VAL A 32 10.89 71.18 -37.57
N SER A 33 11.67 71.40 -36.50
CA SER A 33 12.66 70.41 -36.04
C SER A 33 11.99 69.50 -35.04
N ILE A 34 11.93 68.20 -35.39
CA ILE A 34 11.39 67.14 -34.53
C ILE A 34 12.54 66.63 -33.65
N PRO A 35 12.48 66.77 -32.33
CA PRO A 35 13.51 66.21 -31.44
C PRO A 35 13.63 64.68 -31.61
N ALA A 36 14.78 64.10 -31.30
CA ALA A 36 15.02 62.68 -31.39
C ALA A 36 14.00 61.85 -30.57
N GLU A 37 13.59 62.40 -29.43
CA GLU A 37 12.64 61.80 -28.50
C GLU A 37 11.21 61.69 -29.07
N LEU A 38 10.87 62.46 -30.10
CA LEU A 38 9.55 62.51 -30.75
C LEU A 38 9.58 62.02 -32.20
N SER A 39 10.72 61.48 -32.64
CA SER A 39 10.95 61.00 -34.01
C SER A 39 10.80 59.49 -34.07
N GLU A 40 10.07 58.96 -35.02
CA GLU A 40 9.92 57.52 -35.28
C GLU A 40 11.26 56.79 -35.52
N THR A 41 12.31 57.53 -35.90
CA THR A 41 13.64 56.97 -36.17
C THR A 41 14.61 57.10 -35.02
N GLY A 42 14.19 57.67 -33.86
CA GLY A 42 15.08 57.96 -32.75
C GLY A 42 16.18 59.04 -33.04
N LYS A 43 16.15 59.66 -34.21
CA LYS A 43 17.12 60.70 -34.62
C LYS A 43 16.40 62.02 -34.92
N ARG A 44 17.07 63.14 -34.58
CA ARG A 44 16.51 64.45 -34.89
C ARG A 44 16.19 64.60 -36.38
N GLN A 45 14.94 64.96 -36.71
CA GLN A 45 14.46 65.15 -38.09
C GLN A 45 13.97 66.54 -38.32
N ASN A 46 14.09 67.05 -39.56
CA ASN A 46 13.53 68.32 -39.97
C ASN A 46 12.44 68.11 -41.01
N ARG A 47 11.24 68.64 -40.77
CA ARG A 47 10.13 68.63 -41.72
C ARG A 47 9.89 70.04 -42.24
N TYR A 48 9.68 70.17 -43.57
CA TYR A 48 9.56 71.48 -44.22
C TYR A 48 8.15 71.65 -44.76
N PHE A 49 7.64 72.93 -44.63
CA PHE A 49 6.29 73.31 -45.01
C PHE A 49 6.34 74.49 -45.96
N THR A 50 5.30 74.66 -46.80
CA THR A 50 5.18 75.74 -47.75
C THR A 50 4.68 77.05 -47.07
N THR A 51 3.84 76.87 -46.06
CA THR A 51 3.31 78.04 -45.30
C THR A 51 3.66 77.92 -43.83
N GLN A 52 3.82 79.14 -43.20
CA GLN A 52 4.06 79.18 -41.74
C GLN A 52 2.89 78.64 -40.92
N ARG A 53 1.66 78.78 -41.47
CA ARG A 53 0.45 78.27 -40.81
C ARG A 53 0.46 76.72 -40.72
N GLU A 54 0.81 76.02 -41.78
CA GLU A 54 0.96 74.58 -41.77
C GLU A 54 2.05 74.13 -40.81
N GLY A 55 3.22 74.74 -40.86
CA GLY A 55 4.32 74.48 -39.94
C GLY A 55 3.96 74.68 -38.48
N ASN A 56 3.24 75.75 -38.17
CA ASN A 56 2.75 75.98 -36.81
C ASN A 56 1.70 75.03 -36.33
N ALA A 57 0.74 74.61 -37.20
CA ALA A 57 -0.26 73.56 -36.92
C ALA A 57 0.40 72.19 -36.62
N PHE A 58 1.38 71.86 -37.41
CA PHE A 58 2.14 70.62 -37.15
C PHE A 58 2.96 70.66 -35.87
N ALA A 59 3.62 71.79 -35.57
CA ALA A 59 4.34 71.98 -34.29
C ALA A 59 3.40 71.92 -33.10
N ALA A 60 2.15 72.45 -33.24
CA ALA A 60 1.12 72.36 -32.21
C ALA A 60 0.68 70.98 -31.96
N GLN A 61 0.40 70.21 -33.01
CA GLN A 61 0.03 68.77 -32.92
C GLN A 61 1.11 67.95 -32.20
N LEU A 62 2.39 68.16 -32.53
CA LEU A 62 3.50 67.47 -31.86
C LEU A 62 3.59 67.82 -30.39
N ARG A 63 3.32 69.10 -29.99
CA ARG A 63 3.30 69.54 -28.58
C ARG A 63 2.15 68.88 -27.84
N THR A 64 0.95 68.84 -28.42
CA THR A 64 -0.23 68.20 -27.83
C THR A 64 0.00 66.72 -27.60
N LYS A 65 0.53 66.01 -28.60
CA LYS A 65 0.90 64.59 -28.49
C LYS A 65 1.95 64.39 -27.40
N ARG A 66 3.01 65.17 -27.33
CA ARG A 66 4.02 65.07 -26.28
C ARG A 66 3.44 65.28 -24.89
N ASN A 67 2.49 66.22 -24.72
CA ASN A 67 1.91 66.50 -23.41
C ASN A 67 0.87 65.46 -22.98
N ALA A 68 0.18 64.82 -23.94
CA ALA A 68 -0.85 63.81 -23.66
C ALA A 68 -0.29 62.41 -23.45
N GLU A 69 0.74 62.02 -24.25
CA GLU A 69 1.17 60.61 -24.33
C GLU A 69 2.64 60.39 -23.88
N GLY A 70 3.38 61.49 -23.64
CA GLY A 70 4.80 61.44 -23.30
C GLY A 70 5.72 61.19 -24.51
N SER A 71 7.04 61.39 -24.35
CA SER A 71 8.00 61.26 -25.43
C SER A 71 8.32 59.81 -25.84
N SER A 72 8.03 58.85 -24.98
CA SER A 72 8.32 57.44 -25.22
C SER A 72 7.47 56.79 -26.33
N VAL A 73 6.24 57.30 -26.56
CA VAL A 73 5.34 56.78 -27.61
C VAL A 73 5.92 56.96 -29.01
N PHE A 74 6.77 57.95 -29.20
CA PHE A 74 7.41 58.24 -30.51
C PHE A 74 8.68 57.43 -30.79
N GLN A 75 9.11 56.60 -29.84
CA GLN A 75 10.28 55.74 -29.97
C GLN A 75 9.93 54.34 -30.48
N VAL A 76 8.61 53.99 -30.45
CA VAL A 76 8.13 52.66 -30.91
C VAL A 76 8.03 52.68 -32.44
N SER A 77 8.69 51.76 -33.08
CA SER A 77 8.61 51.61 -34.57
C SER A 77 7.22 51.11 -34.97
N ALA A 78 6.84 51.35 -36.21
CA ALA A 78 5.61 50.82 -36.77
C ALA A 78 5.53 49.27 -36.68
N ALA A 79 6.68 48.62 -36.86
CA ALA A 79 6.77 47.15 -36.72
C ALA A 79 6.53 46.68 -35.26
N GLU A 80 7.12 47.36 -34.29
CA GLU A 80 6.88 47.03 -32.87
C GLU A 80 5.43 47.26 -32.46
N ALA A 81 4.82 48.37 -32.93
CA ALA A 81 3.42 48.67 -32.70
C ALA A 81 2.48 47.59 -33.34
N GLN A 82 2.88 47.03 -34.47
CA GLN A 82 2.16 45.96 -35.12
C GLN A 82 2.28 44.65 -34.32
N LEU A 83 3.47 44.25 -33.92
CA LEU A 83 3.70 43.08 -33.05
C LEU A 83 2.92 43.13 -31.75
N PHE A 84 2.85 44.35 -31.13
CA PHE A 84 2.06 44.52 -29.93
C PHE A 84 0.56 44.30 -30.17
N ARG A 85 0.02 44.79 -31.30
CA ARG A 85 -1.38 44.55 -31.69
C ARG A 85 -1.64 43.07 -31.96
N GLU A 86 -0.78 42.44 -32.73
CA GLU A 86 -0.89 40.99 -32.97
C GLU A 86 -0.86 40.19 -31.67
N ALA A 87 0.01 40.54 -30.73
CA ALA A 87 0.03 39.90 -29.39
C ALA A 87 -1.28 40.15 -28.63
N GLN A 88 -1.84 41.37 -28.71
CA GLN A 88 -3.10 41.70 -28.06
C GLN A 88 -4.28 40.92 -28.67
N ASP A 89 -4.35 40.83 -30.01
CA ASP A 89 -5.38 40.05 -30.73
C ASP A 89 -5.33 38.58 -30.35
N ILE A 90 -4.14 38.01 -30.14
CA ILE A 90 -3.96 36.62 -29.68
C ILE A 90 -4.51 36.43 -28.26
N LEU A 91 -4.36 37.42 -27.37
CA LEU A 91 -4.72 37.34 -25.96
C LEU A 91 -6.17 37.78 -25.67
N GLU A 92 -6.80 38.54 -26.58
CA GLU A 92 -8.18 39.03 -26.42
C GLU A 92 -9.20 37.92 -26.09
N PRO A 93 -9.21 36.75 -26.79
CA PRO A 93 -10.13 35.65 -26.47
C PRO A 93 -10.02 35.11 -25.05
N TYR A 94 -8.88 35.34 -24.39
CA TYR A 94 -8.61 34.87 -23.03
C TYR A 94 -8.84 35.92 -21.97
N GLY A 95 -9.21 37.17 -22.36
CA GLY A 95 -9.48 38.29 -21.44
C GLY A 95 -8.23 38.78 -20.69
N VAL A 96 -7.03 38.60 -21.26
CA VAL A 96 -5.76 38.95 -20.65
C VAL A 96 -5.06 39.99 -21.52
N ASP A 97 -4.59 41.10 -20.93
CA ASP A 97 -3.75 42.05 -21.62
C ASP A 97 -2.29 41.57 -21.73
N VAL A 98 -1.57 42.14 -22.69
CA VAL A 98 -0.17 41.75 -22.98
C VAL A 98 0.74 41.93 -21.76
N PHE A 99 0.58 43.01 -21.00
CA PHE A 99 1.40 43.26 -19.83
C PHE A 99 1.12 42.24 -18.69
N GLY A 100 -0.16 42.01 -18.42
CA GLY A 100 -0.59 40.97 -17.46
C GLY A 100 -0.08 39.59 -17.83
N PHE A 101 -0.13 39.24 -19.12
CA PHE A 101 0.41 37.99 -19.62
C PHE A 101 1.92 37.86 -19.42
N VAL A 102 2.68 38.87 -19.81
CA VAL A 102 4.16 38.88 -19.66
C VAL A 102 4.55 38.80 -18.19
N LYS A 103 3.87 39.55 -17.30
CA LYS A 103 4.11 39.50 -15.86
C LYS A 103 3.82 38.13 -15.26
N GLY A 104 2.71 37.52 -15.63
CA GLY A 104 2.36 36.16 -15.20
C GLY A 104 3.36 35.11 -15.73
N MET A 105 3.75 35.23 -17.00
CA MET A 105 4.71 34.33 -17.63
C MET A 105 6.11 34.45 -17.02
N ALA A 106 6.54 35.65 -16.63
CA ALA A 106 7.82 35.86 -15.94
C ALA A 106 7.88 35.02 -14.65
N SER A 107 6.82 35.04 -13.84
CA SER A 107 6.74 34.20 -12.62
C SER A 107 6.78 32.70 -12.92
N VAL A 108 6.19 32.25 -14.03
CA VAL A 108 6.26 30.85 -14.46
C VAL A 108 7.69 30.50 -14.91
N LEU A 109 8.38 31.39 -15.62
CA LEU A 109 9.76 31.18 -16.08
C LEU A 109 10.78 31.14 -14.93
N GLU A 110 10.50 31.75 -13.78
CA GLU A 110 11.31 31.57 -12.57
C GLU A 110 11.27 30.13 -12.06
N LEU A 111 10.16 29.40 -12.30
CA LEU A 111 9.97 28.02 -11.89
C LEU A 111 10.41 27.02 -12.96
N VAL A 112 10.27 27.37 -14.23
CA VAL A 112 10.51 26.53 -15.39
C VAL A 112 11.52 27.20 -16.31
N GLN A 113 12.73 26.67 -16.40
CA GLN A 113 13.83 27.31 -17.12
C GLN A 113 13.58 27.44 -18.64
N GLU A 114 12.69 26.66 -19.23
CA GLU A 114 12.41 26.66 -20.68
C GLU A 114 10.91 26.80 -21.00
N VAL A 115 10.58 27.76 -21.87
CA VAL A 115 9.21 28.02 -22.33
C VAL A 115 8.58 26.79 -22.99
N SER A 116 9.37 25.97 -23.70
CA SER A 116 8.95 24.73 -24.37
C SER A 116 8.35 23.70 -23.39
N GLU A 117 8.81 23.71 -22.14
CA GLU A 117 8.37 22.78 -21.08
C GLU A 117 7.02 23.16 -20.46
N ILE A 118 6.64 24.45 -20.49
CA ILE A 118 5.42 24.97 -19.83
C ILE A 118 4.19 24.19 -20.30
N GLY A 119 4.01 24.02 -21.59
CA GLY A 119 2.86 23.31 -22.14
C GLY A 119 2.78 21.83 -21.71
N ARG A 120 3.92 21.18 -21.52
CA ARG A 120 4.00 19.82 -20.99
C ARG A 120 3.60 19.77 -19.52
N LEU A 121 4.15 20.66 -18.71
CA LEU A 121 3.88 20.72 -17.26
C LEU A 121 2.43 21.11 -16.98
N VAL A 122 1.85 22.05 -17.72
CA VAL A 122 0.43 22.42 -17.59
C VAL A 122 -0.47 21.21 -17.92
N ARG A 123 -0.21 20.51 -19.02
CA ARG A 123 -0.98 19.28 -19.33
C ARG A 123 -0.85 18.23 -18.24
N MET A 124 0.35 18.01 -17.69
CA MET A 124 0.57 17.07 -16.59
C MET A 124 -0.22 17.50 -15.34
N GLY A 125 -0.20 18.80 -14.98
CA GLY A 125 -0.96 19.35 -13.86
C GLY A 125 -2.47 19.17 -14.01
N LEU A 126 -3.01 19.51 -15.19
CA LEU A 126 -4.44 19.32 -15.49
C LEU A 126 -4.85 17.84 -15.49
N GLU A 127 -3.99 16.95 -15.96
CA GLU A 127 -4.25 15.52 -15.87
C GLU A 127 -4.20 15.02 -14.43
N GLN A 128 -3.30 15.56 -13.61
CA GLN A 128 -3.24 15.23 -12.19
C GLN A 128 -4.49 15.70 -11.46
N GLU A 129 -4.93 16.93 -11.68
CA GLU A 129 -6.16 17.48 -11.12
C GLU A 129 -7.41 16.67 -11.52
N LYS A 130 -7.49 16.25 -12.80
CA LYS A 130 -8.56 15.34 -13.27
C LYS A 130 -8.52 13.97 -12.58
N ARG A 131 -7.34 13.49 -12.19
CA ARG A 131 -7.19 12.24 -11.43
C ARG A 131 -7.58 12.43 -9.97
N ASP A 132 -7.12 13.51 -9.36
CA ASP A 132 -7.45 13.83 -7.96
C ASP A 132 -8.95 14.03 -7.77
N SER A 133 -9.63 14.65 -8.75
CA SER A 133 -11.09 14.77 -8.75
C SER A 133 -11.85 13.44 -8.80
N LYS A 134 -11.21 12.35 -9.26
CA LYS A 134 -11.77 10.99 -9.27
C LYS A 134 -11.26 10.11 -8.13
N SER A 135 -10.25 10.57 -7.43
CA SER A 135 -9.66 9.86 -6.31
C SER A 135 -10.58 9.87 -5.10
N ILE A 136 -10.34 8.92 -4.20
CA ILE A 136 -11.06 8.84 -2.94
C ILE A 136 -10.07 8.68 -1.79
N PRO A 137 -10.46 9.04 -0.56
CA PRO A 137 -9.64 8.81 0.63
C PRO A 137 -9.26 7.34 0.79
N PHE A 138 -8.10 7.10 1.39
CA PHE A 138 -7.61 5.74 1.65
C PHE A 138 -8.64 4.92 2.47
N CYS A 139 -9.26 5.48 3.50
CA CYS A 139 -10.26 4.80 4.33
C CYS A 139 -11.47 4.34 3.52
N ASP A 140 -11.93 5.15 2.56
CA ASP A 140 -13.06 4.81 1.69
C ASP A 140 -12.69 3.71 0.70
N ALA A 141 -11.47 3.76 0.17
CA ALA A 141 -10.94 2.70 -0.68
C ALA A 141 -10.84 1.35 0.05
N VAL A 142 -10.44 1.37 1.34
CA VAL A 142 -10.43 0.19 2.21
C VAL A 142 -11.84 -0.38 2.38
N SER A 143 -12.82 0.47 2.70
CA SER A 143 -14.21 0.05 2.89
C SER A 143 -14.77 -0.64 1.67
N ARG A 144 -14.62 -0.01 0.49
CA ARG A 144 -15.05 -0.58 -0.79
C ARG A 144 -14.29 -1.86 -1.19
N LEU A 145 -12.99 -1.95 -0.84
CA LEU A 145 -12.23 -3.18 -1.06
C LEU A 145 -12.77 -4.33 -0.20
N LEU A 146 -13.10 -4.05 1.07
CA LEU A 146 -13.65 -5.05 1.99
C LEU A 146 -15.01 -5.56 1.51
N GLU A 147 -15.91 -4.67 1.07
CA GLU A 147 -17.20 -5.03 0.46
C GLU A 147 -17.01 -5.97 -0.73
N VAL A 148 -16.16 -5.59 -1.68
CA VAL A 148 -15.91 -6.45 -2.86
C VAL A 148 -15.27 -7.78 -2.49
N LYS A 149 -14.36 -7.78 -1.53
CA LYS A 149 -13.74 -9.06 -1.07
C LYS A 149 -14.72 -9.95 -0.34
N GLN A 150 -15.68 -9.38 0.38
CA GLN A 150 -16.71 -10.10 1.11
C GLN A 150 -17.81 -10.58 0.17
N ASP A 151 -18.43 -9.70 -0.58
CA ASP A 151 -19.69 -9.96 -1.30
C ASP A 151 -19.47 -10.58 -2.68
N VAL A 152 -18.45 -10.11 -3.41
CA VAL A 152 -18.16 -10.57 -4.78
C VAL A 152 -17.16 -11.72 -4.78
N GLN A 153 -16.01 -11.55 -4.08
CA GLN A 153 -14.95 -12.55 -4.07
C GLN A 153 -15.15 -13.65 -3.02
N LYS A 154 -16.11 -13.49 -2.12
CA LYS A 154 -16.44 -14.44 -1.03
C LYS A 154 -15.18 -14.89 -0.28
N ARG A 155 -14.27 -13.93 0.01
CA ARG A 155 -13.02 -14.23 0.72
C ARG A 155 -13.31 -14.66 2.15
N ARG A 156 -12.43 -15.52 2.69
CA ARG A 156 -12.56 -16.00 4.07
C ARG A 156 -12.48 -14.89 5.09
N GLU A 157 -13.22 -15.00 6.17
CA GLU A 157 -13.25 -14.03 7.28
C GLU A 157 -11.85 -13.75 7.85
N SER A 158 -10.98 -14.76 7.92
CA SER A 158 -9.58 -14.56 8.36
C SER A 158 -8.81 -13.56 7.49
N THR A 159 -9.05 -13.55 6.18
CA THR A 159 -8.43 -12.59 5.26
C THR A 159 -9.01 -11.19 5.47
N LEU A 160 -10.33 -11.09 5.65
CA LEU A 160 -11.01 -9.82 5.92
C LEU A 160 -10.58 -9.25 7.27
N ALA A 161 -10.49 -10.10 8.31
CA ALA A 161 -10.02 -9.72 9.65
C ALA A 161 -8.58 -9.19 9.63
N GLN A 162 -7.69 -9.79 8.82
CA GLN A 162 -6.32 -9.30 8.67
C GLN A 162 -6.29 -7.92 8.02
N ILE A 163 -7.09 -7.68 6.98
CA ILE A 163 -7.20 -6.37 6.34
C ILE A 163 -7.74 -5.35 7.35
N ARG A 164 -8.84 -5.65 8.03
CA ARG A 164 -9.43 -4.78 9.06
C ARG A 164 -8.44 -4.46 10.18
N TYR A 165 -7.68 -5.46 10.63
CA TYR A 165 -6.68 -5.26 11.68
C TYR A 165 -5.57 -4.28 11.24
N ILE A 166 -4.97 -4.51 10.07
CA ILE A 166 -3.88 -3.68 9.56
C ILE A 166 -4.38 -2.25 9.29
N THR A 167 -5.49 -2.12 8.54
CA THR A 167 -6.03 -0.80 8.18
C THR A 167 -6.59 -0.04 9.39
N GLY A 168 -7.20 -0.74 10.36
CA GLY A 168 -7.64 -0.14 11.60
C GLY A 168 -6.48 0.38 12.46
N ARG A 169 -5.31 -0.28 12.44
CA ARG A 169 -4.11 0.25 13.09
C ARG A 169 -3.57 1.48 12.36
N ILE A 170 -3.57 1.47 11.03
CA ILE A 170 -3.16 2.63 10.22
C ILE A 170 -4.03 3.84 10.58
N GLY A 171 -5.36 3.70 10.57
CA GLY A 171 -6.28 4.79 10.91
C GLY A 171 -6.11 5.34 12.33
N LYS A 172 -5.67 4.51 13.29
CA LYS A 172 -5.40 4.94 14.68
C LYS A 172 -4.05 5.63 14.84
N CYS A 173 -3.00 5.13 14.18
CA CYS A 173 -1.64 5.64 14.34
C CYS A 173 -1.31 6.79 13.38
N CYS A 174 -1.92 6.81 12.20
CA CYS A 174 -1.66 7.78 11.13
C CYS A 174 -3.00 8.25 10.52
N PRO A 175 -3.82 9.04 11.25
CA PRO A 175 -5.14 9.47 10.79
C PRO A 175 -5.07 10.28 9.49
N ASP A 176 -4.05 11.14 9.33
CA ASP A 176 -3.86 11.94 8.13
C ASP A 176 -3.65 11.07 6.89
N PHE A 177 -2.88 9.99 7.00
CA PHE A 177 -2.73 9.01 5.92
C PHE A 177 -4.07 8.38 5.53
N ALA A 178 -4.94 8.10 6.50
CA ALA A 178 -6.23 7.47 6.27
C ALA A 178 -7.21 8.35 5.48
N VAL A 179 -7.14 9.68 5.64
CA VAL A 179 -8.03 10.64 4.95
C VAL A 179 -7.42 11.21 3.68
N THR A 180 -6.12 10.99 3.43
CA THR A 180 -5.45 11.42 2.20
C THR A 180 -5.97 10.67 0.99
N LEU A 181 -6.09 11.36 -0.16
CA LEU A 181 -6.51 10.78 -1.43
C LEU A 181 -5.50 9.75 -1.92
N LEU A 182 -5.97 8.63 -2.47
CA LEU A 182 -5.08 7.58 -3.01
C LEU A 182 -4.11 8.09 -4.07
N SER A 183 -4.50 9.09 -4.87
CA SER A 183 -3.67 9.70 -5.90
C SER A 183 -2.50 10.52 -5.36
N GLN A 184 -2.58 10.97 -4.11
CA GLN A 184 -1.60 11.84 -3.47
C GLN A 184 -0.59 11.08 -2.61
N LEU A 185 -0.92 9.83 -2.23
CA LEU A 185 -0.05 9.01 -1.39
C LEU A 185 1.19 8.55 -2.17
N THR A 186 2.36 8.82 -1.61
CA THR A 186 3.67 8.50 -2.19
C THR A 186 4.27 7.23 -1.56
N THR A 187 5.35 6.72 -2.16
CA THR A 187 6.13 5.61 -1.59
C THR A 187 6.71 5.98 -0.23
N GLU A 188 7.14 7.24 -0.06
CA GLU A 188 7.70 7.70 1.22
C GLU A 188 6.63 7.75 2.31
N ASP A 189 5.43 8.24 2.01
CA ASP A 189 4.30 8.22 2.96
C ASP A 189 3.97 6.80 3.40
N CYS A 190 3.97 5.85 2.47
CA CYS A 190 3.75 4.43 2.77
C CYS A 190 4.87 3.87 3.66
N ARG A 191 6.14 4.22 3.42
CA ARG A 191 7.30 3.79 4.21
C ARG A 191 7.22 4.32 5.64
N GLN A 192 7.01 5.60 5.80
CA GLN A 192 6.90 6.26 7.11
C GLN A 192 5.72 5.69 7.91
N MET A 193 4.55 5.59 7.30
CA MET A 193 3.37 5.03 7.94
C MET A 193 3.61 3.59 8.42
N ILE A 194 4.22 2.72 7.60
CA ILE A 194 4.53 1.33 7.99
C ILE A 194 5.49 1.32 9.19
N SER A 195 6.56 2.13 9.16
CA SER A 195 7.57 2.16 10.22
C SER A 195 7.02 2.68 11.54
N GLN A 196 6.14 3.68 11.50
CA GLN A 196 5.49 4.25 12.68
C GLN A 196 4.44 3.30 13.29
N THR A 197 3.69 2.59 12.43
CA THR A 197 2.55 1.77 12.87
C THR A 197 2.96 0.37 13.34
N PHE A 198 3.96 -0.25 12.70
CA PHE A 198 4.30 -1.66 12.90
C PHE A 198 5.75 -1.82 13.35
N LYS A 199 5.97 -2.50 14.49
CA LYS A 199 7.32 -2.81 14.98
C LYS A 199 7.90 -4.10 14.39
N PRO A 200 7.16 -5.27 14.42
CA PRO A 200 7.69 -6.53 13.88
C PRO A 200 7.80 -6.51 12.35
N ASP A 201 8.89 -6.99 11.80
CA ASP A 201 9.16 -6.99 10.36
C ASP A 201 8.14 -7.80 9.57
N LYS A 202 7.65 -8.91 10.13
CA LYS A 202 6.54 -9.66 9.55
C LYS A 202 5.28 -8.81 9.37
N GLN A 203 4.93 -8.00 10.38
CA GLN A 203 3.76 -7.10 10.29
C GLN A 203 3.99 -5.98 9.27
N LYS A 204 5.22 -5.46 9.15
CA LYS A 204 5.59 -4.47 8.11
C LYS A 204 5.39 -5.07 6.71
N ASN A 205 5.87 -6.29 6.48
CA ASN A 205 5.67 -6.98 5.21
C ASN A 205 4.19 -7.29 4.92
N ASP A 206 3.40 -7.66 5.95
CA ASP A 206 1.97 -7.88 5.81
C ASP A 206 1.22 -6.58 5.49
N ALA A 207 1.59 -5.46 6.15
CA ALA A 207 1.05 -4.14 5.85
C ALA A 207 1.37 -3.73 4.40
N ARG A 208 2.62 -3.89 3.94
CA ARG A 208 3.03 -3.65 2.56
C ARG A 208 2.16 -4.42 1.55
N LYS A 209 1.90 -5.72 1.80
CA LYS A 209 1.05 -6.55 0.93
C LYS A 209 -0.39 -6.05 0.88
N ILE A 210 -0.94 -5.64 2.02
CA ILE A 210 -2.31 -5.13 2.11
C ILE A 210 -2.41 -3.77 1.42
N LEU A 211 -1.46 -2.85 1.66
CA LEU A 211 -1.39 -1.58 0.94
C LEU A 211 -1.34 -1.79 -0.57
N SER A 212 -0.44 -2.66 -1.04
CA SER A 212 -0.34 -3.00 -2.45
C SER A 212 -1.66 -3.53 -3.02
N SER A 213 -2.41 -4.32 -2.25
CA SER A 213 -3.76 -4.80 -2.65
C SER A 213 -4.76 -3.65 -2.76
N ILE A 214 -4.70 -2.65 -1.87
CA ILE A 214 -5.59 -1.47 -1.87
C ILE A 214 -5.28 -0.57 -3.08
N PHE A 215 -4.00 -0.26 -3.32
CA PHE A 215 -3.60 0.55 -4.48
C PHE A 215 -3.91 -0.13 -5.81
N ASN A 216 -3.64 -1.44 -5.94
CA ASN A 216 -4.02 -2.19 -7.14
C ASN A 216 -5.54 -2.18 -7.39
N PHE A 217 -6.33 -2.17 -6.32
CA PHE A 217 -7.77 -2.00 -6.41
C PHE A 217 -8.15 -0.58 -6.85
N GLY A 218 -7.44 0.44 -6.35
CA GLY A 218 -7.60 1.85 -6.75
C GLY A 218 -7.23 2.07 -8.21
N ILE A 219 -6.14 1.49 -8.71
CA ILE A 219 -5.72 1.56 -10.12
C ILE A 219 -6.81 1.02 -11.05
N LYS A 220 -7.38 -0.15 -10.72
CA LYS A 220 -8.50 -0.73 -11.51
C LYS A 220 -9.73 0.16 -11.59
N ARG A 221 -9.91 1.07 -10.63
CA ARG A 221 -11.02 2.04 -10.55
C ARG A 221 -10.65 3.44 -10.99
N LYS A 222 -9.39 3.65 -11.42
CA LYS A 222 -8.85 4.94 -11.83
C LYS A 222 -8.84 5.99 -10.72
N TRP A 223 -8.72 5.57 -9.44
CA TRP A 223 -8.56 6.45 -8.29
C TRP A 223 -7.11 6.87 -8.04
N CYS A 224 -6.16 6.09 -8.52
CA CYS A 224 -4.73 6.39 -8.55
C CYS A 224 -4.09 5.79 -9.81
N ARG A 225 -2.90 6.26 -10.18
CA ARG A 225 -2.16 5.79 -11.37
C ARG A 225 -1.27 4.61 -11.03
N ASP A 226 -0.53 4.75 -9.96
CA ASP A 226 0.56 3.88 -9.59
C ASP A 226 0.32 3.24 -8.23
N ASN A 227 1.10 2.21 -7.92
CA ASN A 227 1.05 1.54 -6.63
C ASN A 227 2.33 1.88 -5.84
N PRO A 228 2.31 2.89 -4.96
CA PRO A 228 3.48 3.30 -4.21
C PRO A 228 4.00 2.22 -3.24
N ALA A 229 3.13 1.30 -2.79
CA ALA A 229 3.54 0.21 -1.93
C ALA A 229 4.31 -0.90 -2.66
N GLN A 230 4.30 -0.92 -4.00
CA GLN A 230 5.05 -1.91 -4.79
C GLN A 230 6.55 -1.61 -4.80
N ALA A 231 6.92 -0.34 -4.74
CA ALA A 231 8.32 0.11 -4.70
C ALA A 231 8.99 -0.07 -3.34
N LEU A 232 8.24 -0.49 -2.30
CA LEU A 232 8.81 -0.76 -0.99
C LEU A 232 9.53 -2.11 -0.99
N ASP A 233 10.73 -2.15 -0.42
CA ASP A 233 11.51 -3.36 -0.26
C ASP A 233 10.83 -4.37 0.67
N ILE A 234 11.09 -5.64 0.42
CA ILE A 234 10.66 -6.73 1.29
C ILE A 234 11.73 -6.92 2.36
N ILE A 235 11.34 -6.76 3.61
CA ILE A 235 12.25 -7.01 4.73
C ILE A 235 12.50 -8.51 4.83
N SER A 236 13.77 -8.91 4.75
CA SER A 236 14.14 -10.30 4.95
C SER A 236 13.85 -10.70 6.41
N ILE A 237 13.11 -11.78 6.57
CA ILE A 237 12.80 -12.34 7.89
C ILE A 237 13.57 -13.63 8.01
N GLN A 238 14.43 -13.72 9.02
CA GLN A 238 15.05 -15.00 9.35
C GLN A 238 13.96 -15.94 9.85
N GLU A 239 13.70 -17.01 9.09
CA GLU A 239 12.82 -18.07 9.55
C GLU A 239 13.56 -18.85 10.64
N HIS A 240 12.99 -18.93 11.84
CA HIS A 240 13.49 -19.81 12.88
C HIS A 240 13.25 -21.25 12.44
N GLU A 241 14.24 -22.08 12.55
CA GLU A 241 14.07 -23.52 12.37
C GLU A 241 13.03 -24.05 13.34
N ILE A 242 12.06 -24.78 12.80
CA ILE A 242 11.05 -25.46 13.62
C ILE A 242 11.55 -26.91 13.76
N HIS A 243 11.96 -27.24 14.97
CA HIS A 243 12.29 -28.63 15.29
C HIS A 243 11.02 -29.44 15.49
N PRO A 244 10.94 -30.67 14.97
CA PRO A 244 9.84 -31.58 15.27
C PRO A 244 9.81 -31.87 16.77
N LEU A 245 8.60 -32.11 17.30
CA LEU A 245 8.45 -32.53 18.70
C LEU A 245 8.97 -33.96 18.83
N ILE A 246 9.66 -34.25 19.93
CA ILE A 246 10.11 -35.61 20.27
C ILE A 246 8.94 -36.45 20.79
N PRO A 247 9.04 -37.80 20.74
CA PRO A 247 7.95 -38.71 21.15
C PRO A 247 7.43 -38.44 22.56
N GLU A 248 8.31 -38.10 23.51
CA GLU A 248 7.95 -37.80 24.90
C GLU A 248 7.08 -36.53 25.01
N GLU A 249 7.37 -35.52 24.20
CA GLU A 249 6.55 -34.29 24.16
C GLU A 249 5.17 -34.57 23.56
N ILE A 250 5.09 -35.48 22.59
CA ILE A 250 3.80 -35.91 22.02
C ILE A 250 3.01 -36.73 23.06
N GLN A 251 3.65 -37.66 23.76
CA GLN A 251 3.04 -38.43 24.86
C GLN A 251 2.50 -37.49 25.95
N ALA A 252 3.28 -36.49 26.35
CA ALA A 252 2.85 -35.49 27.32
C ALA A 252 1.58 -34.74 26.88
N LEU A 253 1.41 -34.45 25.57
CA LEU A 253 0.18 -33.86 25.04
C LEU A 253 -1.01 -34.81 25.18
N PHE A 254 -0.86 -36.10 24.86
CA PHE A 254 -1.94 -37.08 25.02
C PHE A 254 -2.28 -37.31 26.50
N MET A 255 -1.29 -37.40 27.37
CA MET A 255 -1.51 -37.48 28.81
C MET A 255 -2.20 -36.26 29.38
N ALA A 256 -1.91 -35.05 28.85
CA ALA A 256 -2.61 -33.83 29.22
C ALA A 256 -4.11 -33.81 28.83
N CYS A 257 -4.56 -34.74 27.96
CA CYS A 257 -5.98 -34.93 27.64
C CYS A 257 -6.76 -35.66 28.76
N ARG A 258 -6.11 -36.27 29.75
CA ARG A 258 -6.76 -36.92 30.87
C ARG A 258 -7.64 -35.91 31.65
N PRO A 259 -8.64 -36.37 32.41
CA PRO A 259 -9.43 -35.51 33.30
C PRO A 259 -8.51 -34.70 34.22
N PRO A 260 -8.88 -33.45 34.56
CA PRO A 260 -8.06 -32.66 35.48
C PRO A 260 -8.01 -33.25 36.85
N SER A 261 -6.83 -33.25 37.47
CA SER A 261 -6.66 -33.69 38.87
C SER A 261 -7.43 -32.77 39.85
N PRO A 262 -7.73 -33.22 41.09
CA PRO A 262 -8.30 -32.36 42.09
C PRO A 262 -7.52 -31.08 42.35
N GLU A 263 -6.18 -31.15 42.31
CA GLU A 263 -5.29 -30.01 42.49
C GLU A 263 -5.40 -29.01 41.30
N GLU A 264 -5.49 -29.48 40.08
CA GLU A 264 -5.71 -28.62 38.91
C GLU A 264 -7.07 -27.94 38.95
N LYS A 265 -8.12 -28.64 39.43
CA LYS A 265 -9.45 -28.07 39.62
C LYS A 265 -9.45 -27.00 40.72
N ALA A 266 -8.62 -27.16 41.76
CA ALA A 266 -8.53 -26.25 42.90
C ALA A 266 -7.77 -24.96 42.61
N GLN A 267 -6.99 -24.86 41.50
CA GLN A 267 -6.27 -23.67 41.16
C GLN A 267 -7.18 -22.43 41.05
N PRO A 268 -6.73 -21.24 41.48
CA PRO A 268 -7.57 -20.03 41.46
C PRO A 268 -7.93 -19.63 40.02
N LYS A 269 -9.16 -19.14 39.85
CA LYS A 269 -9.60 -18.60 38.55
C LYS A 269 -8.71 -17.42 38.14
N THR A 270 -8.17 -17.47 36.92
CA THR A 270 -7.32 -16.41 36.38
C THR A 270 -7.83 -16.01 35.02
N ARG A 271 -7.53 -14.75 34.57
CA ARG A 271 -7.87 -14.26 33.24
C ARG A 271 -6.94 -14.83 32.13
N LYS A 272 -5.92 -15.62 32.50
CA LYS A 272 -5.05 -16.25 31.50
C LYS A 272 -5.75 -17.47 30.90
N LYS A 273 -6.08 -17.42 29.63
CA LYS A 273 -6.75 -18.51 28.87
C LYS A 273 -6.07 -19.87 29.02
N THR A 274 -4.73 -19.90 29.14
CA THR A 274 -3.95 -21.13 29.35
C THR A 274 -4.32 -21.84 30.66
N VAL A 275 -4.35 -21.11 31.77
CA VAL A 275 -4.68 -21.67 33.09
C VAL A 275 -6.16 -22.00 33.19
N GLU A 276 -7.04 -21.16 32.62
CA GLU A 276 -8.49 -21.44 32.58
C GLU A 276 -8.76 -22.71 31.78
N GLY A 277 -8.13 -22.87 30.61
CA GLY A 277 -8.27 -24.06 29.79
C GLY A 277 -7.75 -25.32 30.46
N ALA A 278 -6.67 -25.22 31.24
CA ALA A 278 -6.08 -26.38 31.94
C ALA A 278 -7.01 -26.98 33.05
N ARG A 279 -8.00 -26.23 33.49
CA ARG A 279 -9.00 -26.70 34.48
C ARG A 279 -10.19 -27.42 33.86
N LEU A 280 -10.32 -27.37 32.55
CA LEU A 280 -11.40 -28.01 31.83
C LEU A 280 -11.12 -29.51 31.65
N ASP A 281 -12.16 -30.30 31.46
CA ASP A 281 -12.00 -31.64 30.93
C ASP A 281 -11.50 -31.55 29.48
N LEU A 282 -10.31 -32.10 29.23
CA LEU A 282 -9.62 -32.05 27.95
C LEU A 282 -9.69 -33.39 27.19
N THR A 283 -10.40 -34.39 27.70
CA THR A 283 -10.59 -35.68 27.01
C THR A 283 -11.21 -35.50 25.62
N CYS A 284 -12.10 -34.54 25.49
CA CYS A 284 -12.69 -34.15 24.20
C CYS A 284 -11.69 -33.58 23.18
N CYS A 285 -10.45 -33.30 23.59
CA CYS A 285 -9.38 -32.85 22.73
C CYS A 285 -8.60 -34.00 22.04
N LEU A 286 -8.85 -35.26 22.40
CA LEU A 286 -8.13 -36.43 21.87
C LEU A 286 -8.23 -36.51 20.34
N ALA A 287 -9.44 -36.50 19.79
CA ALA A 287 -9.63 -36.61 18.35
C ALA A 287 -8.90 -35.49 17.55
N PRO A 288 -9.09 -34.20 17.85
CA PRO A 288 -8.38 -33.14 17.13
C PRO A 288 -6.86 -33.20 17.33
N LEU A 289 -6.37 -33.59 18.54
CA LEU A 289 -4.94 -33.78 18.80
C LEU A 289 -4.36 -34.89 17.92
N ALA A 290 -5.00 -36.10 17.93
CA ALA A 290 -4.53 -37.22 17.16
C ALA A 290 -4.51 -36.94 15.65
N ILE A 291 -5.53 -36.29 15.12
CA ILE A 291 -5.60 -35.87 13.71
C ILE A 291 -4.48 -34.90 13.37
N MET A 292 -4.19 -33.89 14.21
CA MET A 292 -3.09 -32.98 13.96
C MET A 292 -1.73 -33.66 14.03
N THR A 293 -1.57 -34.61 14.95
CA THR A 293 -0.32 -35.34 15.19
C THR A 293 -0.03 -36.34 14.08
N PHE A 294 -0.96 -37.28 13.79
CA PHE A 294 -0.70 -38.46 12.94
C PHE A 294 -1.24 -38.33 11.52
N ALA A 295 -1.98 -37.27 11.20
CA ALA A 295 -2.42 -36.94 9.83
C ALA A 295 -1.89 -35.62 9.32
N GLY A 296 -1.20 -34.84 10.14
CA GLY A 296 -0.60 -33.55 9.76
C GLY A 296 -1.59 -32.52 9.21
N ILE A 297 -2.89 -32.67 9.51
CA ILE A 297 -3.93 -31.75 9.05
C ILE A 297 -3.77 -30.40 9.76
N ARG A 298 -3.95 -29.29 9.01
CA ARG A 298 -3.76 -27.96 9.59
C ARG A 298 -4.76 -27.67 10.71
N PRO A 299 -4.36 -27.00 11.80
CA PRO A 299 -5.27 -26.74 12.93
C PRO A 299 -6.61 -26.10 12.53
N GLN A 300 -6.56 -25.14 11.57
CA GLN A 300 -7.79 -24.51 11.06
C GLN A 300 -8.66 -25.43 10.18
N GLU A 301 -8.10 -26.47 9.60
CA GLU A 301 -8.86 -27.46 8.83
C GLU A 301 -9.55 -28.43 9.79
N VAL A 302 -8.86 -28.84 10.86
CA VAL A 302 -9.42 -29.73 11.89
C VAL A 302 -10.66 -29.12 12.54
N THR A 303 -10.69 -27.81 12.77
CA THR A 303 -11.89 -27.13 13.34
C THR A 303 -13.13 -27.18 12.44
N ARG A 304 -12.99 -27.63 11.19
CA ARG A 304 -14.09 -27.74 10.22
C ARG A 304 -14.43 -29.16 9.86
N LEU A 305 -13.69 -30.11 10.41
CA LEU A 305 -13.97 -31.54 10.23
C LEU A 305 -15.10 -31.99 11.15
N THR A 306 -15.82 -32.96 10.68
CA THR A 306 -16.83 -33.69 11.42
C THR A 306 -16.48 -35.19 11.40
N TRP A 307 -17.09 -35.99 12.30
CA TRP A 307 -16.91 -37.42 12.29
C TRP A 307 -17.40 -38.09 10.99
N ASN A 308 -18.28 -37.45 10.23
CA ASN A 308 -18.69 -37.93 8.88
C ASN A 308 -17.55 -37.79 7.84
N ASP A 309 -16.48 -37.11 8.15
CA ASP A 309 -15.31 -37.00 7.29
C ASP A 309 -14.26 -38.08 7.57
N ILE A 310 -14.48 -38.91 8.60
CA ILE A 310 -13.57 -39.97 9.08
C ILE A 310 -14.12 -41.33 8.74
N PHE A 311 -13.40 -42.08 7.93
CA PHE A 311 -13.79 -43.40 7.42
C PHE A 311 -12.88 -44.47 8.06
N LEU A 312 -13.24 -44.95 9.28
CA LEU A 312 -12.48 -45.96 10.02
C LEU A 312 -12.79 -47.38 9.60
N ASP A 313 -14.04 -47.64 9.23
CA ASP A 313 -14.54 -49.00 9.00
C ASP A 313 -14.63 -49.34 7.50
N THR A 314 -13.87 -48.61 6.67
CA THR A 314 -13.73 -48.87 5.23
C THR A 314 -12.41 -49.56 4.93
N PRO A 315 -12.28 -50.32 3.81
CA PRO A 315 -11.02 -50.95 3.43
C PRO A 315 -9.85 -49.95 3.33
N SER A 316 -10.14 -48.77 2.83
CA SER A 316 -9.19 -47.66 2.82
C SER A 316 -9.55 -46.68 3.94
N LYS A 317 -8.90 -46.84 5.10
CA LYS A 317 -9.11 -45.94 6.24
C LYS A 317 -8.55 -44.57 5.93
N VAL A 318 -9.42 -43.55 5.81
CA VAL A 318 -9.01 -42.20 5.40
C VAL A 318 -9.79 -41.11 6.11
N ILE A 319 -9.18 -39.95 6.24
CA ILE A 319 -9.84 -38.68 6.57
C ILE A 319 -10.03 -37.89 5.28
N LYS A 320 -11.25 -37.50 4.96
CA LYS A 320 -11.60 -36.67 3.80
C LYS A 320 -11.63 -35.19 4.16
N VAL A 321 -10.61 -34.45 3.78
CA VAL A 321 -10.59 -32.97 3.94
C VAL A 321 -11.28 -32.35 2.74
N ARG A 322 -12.54 -31.91 2.92
CA ARG A 322 -13.34 -31.30 1.85
C ARG A 322 -12.80 -29.92 1.46
N SER A 323 -13.10 -29.47 0.26
CA SER A 323 -12.66 -28.14 -0.25
C SER A 323 -13.07 -26.98 0.65
N MET A 324 -14.25 -27.03 1.26
CA MET A 324 -14.73 -26.01 2.23
C MET A 324 -13.89 -26.01 3.52
N ALA A 325 -13.38 -27.15 3.95
CA ALA A 325 -12.49 -27.27 5.11
C ALA A 325 -11.04 -26.89 4.75
N SER A 326 -10.61 -27.20 3.52
CA SER A 326 -9.23 -26.98 3.04
C SER A 326 -8.87 -25.50 2.94
N LYS A 327 -7.67 -25.13 3.38
CA LYS A 327 -7.13 -23.76 3.24
C LYS A 327 -6.92 -23.36 1.76
N THR A 328 -6.59 -24.32 0.91
CA THR A 328 -6.26 -24.13 -0.50
C THR A 328 -7.42 -24.38 -1.46
N GLY A 329 -8.58 -24.81 -0.95
CA GLY A 329 -9.79 -25.05 -1.73
C GLY A 329 -9.85 -26.42 -2.45
N GLY A 330 -8.81 -27.25 -2.34
CA GLY A 330 -8.80 -28.63 -2.90
C GLY A 330 -9.34 -29.66 -1.91
N THR A 331 -10.04 -30.68 -2.40
CA THR A 331 -10.38 -31.87 -1.63
C THR A 331 -9.22 -32.84 -1.64
N ARG A 332 -8.89 -33.44 -0.49
CA ARG A 332 -7.86 -34.47 -0.38
C ARG A 332 -8.28 -35.54 0.63
N GLN A 333 -7.64 -36.70 0.51
CA GLN A 333 -7.74 -37.78 1.48
C GLN A 333 -6.39 -37.94 2.19
N VAL A 334 -6.44 -38.21 3.48
CA VAL A 334 -5.26 -38.47 4.32
C VAL A 334 -5.43 -39.83 4.93
N SER A 335 -4.42 -40.66 4.82
CA SER A 335 -4.45 -42.06 5.32
C SER A 335 -4.48 -42.06 6.86
N ILE A 336 -5.22 -43.01 7.43
CA ILE A 336 -5.28 -43.27 8.88
C ILE A 336 -4.30 -44.36 9.21
N CYS A 337 -3.22 -44.07 9.92
CA CYS A 337 -2.29 -45.07 10.45
C CYS A 337 -2.83 -45.72 11.73
N ALA A 338 -2.19 -46.81 12.15
CA ALA A 338 -2.62 -47.59 13.33
C ALA A 338 -2.70 -46.74 14.62
N ALA A 339 -1.70 -45.87 14.87
CA ALA A 339 -1.72 -44.98 16.03
C ALA A 339 -2.92 -44.03 15.99
N LEU A 340 -3.17 -43.40 14.82
CA LEU A 340 -4.32 -42.51 14.66
C LEU A 340 -5.65 -43.24 14.89
N GLU A 341 -5.80 -44.43 14.31
CA GLU A 341 -6.98 -45.25 14.49
C GLU A 341 -7.24 -45.56 15.98
N SER A 342 -6.21 -46.00 16.71
CA SER A 342 -6.32 -46.34 18.13
C SER A 342 -6.86 -45.16 18.96
N TRP A 343 -6.33 -43.98 18.73
CA TRP A 343 -6.79 -42.78 19.42
C TRP A 343 -8.21 -42.34 19.00
N LEU A 344 -8.55 -42.43 17.72
CA LEU A 344 -9.88 -42.08 17.24
C LEU A 344 -10.97 -43.03 17.75
N ARG A 345 -10.65 -44.30 17.96
CA ARG A 345 -11.61 -45.28 18.50
C ARG A 345 -12.00 -45.01 19.94
N ILE A 346 -11.09 -44.49 20.76
CA ILE A 346 -11.37 -44.13 22.14
C ILE A 346 -11.82 -42.70 22.36
N ALA A 347 -11.63 -41.82 21.38
CA ALA A 347 -11.94 -40.39 21.52
C ALA A 347 -13.46 -40.16 21.69
N PRO A 348 -13.88 -39.33 22.67
CA PRO A 348 -15.30 -39.03 22.84
C PRO A 348 -15.80 -38.18 21.65
N ARG A 349 -17.02 -38.50 21.20
CA ARG A 349 -17.69 -37.74 20.14
C ARG A 349 -18.53 -36.62 20.71
N GLN A 350 -18.50 -35.46 20.04
CA GLN A 350 -19.37 -34.32 20.39
C GLN A 350 -20.80 -34.58 19.87
N GLU A 351 -21.80 -33.96 20.57
CA GLU A 351 -23.22 -34.11 20.18
C GLU A 351 -23.51 -33.54 18.78
N ASP A 352 -22.83 -32.47 18.40
CA ASP A 352 -22.93 -31.85 17.07
C ASP A 352 -22.10 -32.54 15.98
N ASN A 353 -21.54 -33.70 16.31
CA ASN A 353 -20.68 -34.48 15.43
C ASN A 353 -19.40 -33.76 14.97
N SER A 354 -19.03 -32.61 15.60
CA SER A 354 -17.78 -31.92 15.32
C SER A 354 -16.57 -32.66 15.89
N ILE A 355 -15.41 -32.50 15.24
CA ILE A 355 -14.13 -33.05 15.75
C ILE A 355 -13.59 -32.21 16.89
N CYS A 356 -13.66 -30.87 16.76
CA CYS A 356 -13.19 -29.98 17.80
C CYS A 356 -14.30 -29.68 18.81
N PRO A 357 -14.00 -29.73 20.12
CA PRO A 357 -14.98 -29.40 21.15
C PRO A 357 -15.29 -27.89 21.19
N PRO A 358 -16.41 -27.48 21.85
CA PRO A 358 -16.69 -26.10 22.12
C PRO A 358 -15.53 -25.42 22.85
N GLN A 359 -15.38 -24.12 22.64
CA GLN A 359 -14.26 -23.34 23.20
C GLN A 359 -12.86 -23.88 22.84
N TRP A 360 -12.72 -24.51 21.66
CA TRP A 360 -11.46 -25.10 21.22
C TRP A 360 -10.21 -24.26 21.47
N PRO A 361 -10.15 -22.92 21.20
CA PRO A 361 -8.94 -22.15 21.45
C PRO A 361 -8.51 -22.09 22.94
N VAL A 362 -9.47 -22.14 23.85
CA VAL A 362 -9.21 -22.15 25.30
C VAL A 362 -8.73 -23.53 25.74
N ARG A 363 -9.42 -24.59 25.31
CA ARG A 363 -9.03 -25.97 25.60
C ARG A 363 -7.66 -26.32 25.02
N TRP A 364 -7.39 -25.93 23.80
CA TRP A 364 -6.09 -26.10 23.14
C TRP A 364 -4.96 -25.39 23.89
N ALA A 365 -5.20 -24.18 24.36
CA ALA A 365 -4.22 -23.44 25.18
C ALA A 365 -3.99 -24.16 26.54
N GLY A 366 -5.06 -24.65 27.17
CA GLY A 366 -4.99 -25.40 28.41
C GLY A 366 -4.26 -26.72 28.27
N LEU A 367 -4.49 -27.46 27.18
CA LEU A 367 -3.82 -28.72 26.90
C LEU A 367 -2.30 -28.52 26.75
N ARG A 368 -1.88 -27.54 25.97
CA ARG A 368 -0.47 -27.21 25.81
C ARG A 368 0.17 -26.79 27.15
N TYR A 369 -0.56 -26.02 27.95
CA TYR A 369 -0.09 -25.62 29.26
C TYR A 369 0.10 -26.81 30.22
N ARG A 370 -0.84 -27.77 30.28
CA ARG A 370 -0.68 -29.01 31.06
C ARG A 370 0.51 -29.86 30.57
N ALA A 371 0.75 -29.90 29.25
CA ALA A 371 1.88 -30.59 28.65
C ALA A 371 3.22 -29.82 28.83
N GLY A 372 3.25 -28.75 29.64
CA GLY A 372 4.46 -27.98 29.93
C GLY A 372 4.81 -26.92 28.92
N TRP A 373 3.96 -26.65 27.92
CA TRP A 373 4.16 -25.59 26.96
C TRP A 373 3.51 -24.26 27.42
N ASP A 374 3.98 -23.16 26.85
CA ASP A 374 3.51 -21.80 27.21
C ASP A 374 3.68 -21.47 28.72
N ALA A 375 4.49 -22.27 29.41
CA ALA A 375 4.91 -22.10 30.79
C ALA A 375 6.45 -22.01 30.86
N ASN A 376 6.97 -21.34 31.87
CA ASN A 376 8.43 -21.27 32.16
C ASN A 376 9.32 -20.90 30.94
N GLY A 377 8.79 -20.07 30.00
CA GLY A 377 9.55 -19.63 28.84
C GLY A 377 9.52 -20.57 27.62
N LYS A 378 9.01 -21.80 27.77
CA LYS A 378 8.88 -22.76 26.64
C LYS A 378 7.66 -22.39 25.80
N ARG A 379 7.87 -21.75 24.66
CA ARG A 379 6.80 -21.32 23.76
C ARG A 379 6.42 -22.44 22.79
N TRP A 380 5.11 -22.57 22.52
CA TRP A 380 4.61 -23.47 21.48
C TRP A 380 5.04 -23.01 20.09
N PRO A 381 5.73 -23.89 19.30
CA PRO A 381 6.11 -23.55 17.93
C PRO A 381 4.89 -23.50 17.01
N ASN A 382 4.91 -22.61 16.03
CA ASN A 382 3.83 -22.54 15.03
C ASN A 382 3.77 -23.81 14.19
N ASP A 383 2.57 -24.37 14.00
CA ASP A 383 2.33 -25.58 13.23
C ASP A 383 3.18 -26.81 13.68
N ALA A 384 3.61 -26.85 14.96
CA ALA A 384 4.52 -27.86 15.51
C ALA A 384 4.11 -29.30 15.14
N LEU A 385 2.87 -29.70 15.43
CA LEU A 385 2.38 -31.07 15.15
C LEU A 385 2.44 -31.42 13.66
N ARG A 386 2.16 -30.44 12.80
CA ARG A 386 2.24 -30.65 11.36
C ARG A 386 3.68 -30.78 10.86
N HIS A 387 4.62 -30.03 11.45
CA HIS A 387 6.05 -30.20 11.19
C HIS A 387 6.53 -31.55 11.68
N THR A 388 6.12 -31.96 12.87
CA THR A 388 6.42 -33.25 13.47
C THR A 388 5.94 -34.41 12.59
N PHE A 389 4.67 -34.40 12.18
CA PHE A 389 4.15 -35.41 11.24
C PHE A 389 4.97 -35.49 9.96
N ALA A 390 5.28 -34.35 9.33
CA ALA A 390 6.02 -34.36 8.09
C ALA A 390 7.43 -34.91 8.25
N SER A 391 8.14 -34.55 9.33
CA SER A 391 9.50 -35.04 9.60
C SER A 391 9.51 -36.56 9.83
N TYR A 392 8.65 -37.05 10.68
CA TYR A 392 8.56 -38.52 10.91
C TYR A 392 8.07 -39.30 9.69
N HIS A 393 7.13 -38.74 8.91
CA HIS A 393 6.69 -39.37 7.67
C HIS A 393 7.84 -39.49 6.65
N VAL A 394 8.67 -38.44 6.50
CA VAL A 394 9.84 -38.46 5.60
C VAL A 394 10.88 -39.49 6.09
N LEU A 395 11.16 -39.53 7.41
CA LEU A 395 12.08 -40.50 7.97
C LEU A 395 11.64 -41.96 7.70
N THR A 396 10.36 -42.25 7.95
CA THR A 396 9.83 -43.60 7.86
C THR A 396 9.57 -44.06 6.42
N HIS A 397 8.90 -43.22 5.62
CA HIS A 397 8.36 -43.62 4.33
C HIS A 397 9.19 -43.16 3.13
N ARG A 398 9.97 -42.05 3.29
CA ARG A 398 10.76 -41.41 2.21
C ARG A 398 9.94 -41.08 0.95
N ASP A 399 8.61 -41.00 1.08
CA ASP A 399 7.65 -40.73 0.00
C ASP A 399 7.18 -39.26 0.04
N ILE A 400 7.98 -38.38 -0.57
CA ILE A 400 7.69 -36.95 -0.65
C ILE A 400 6.42 -36.65 -1.48
N PRO A 401 6.17 -37.32 -2.64
CA PRO A 401 4.94 -37.10 -3.40
C PRO A 401 3.67 -37.40 -2.59
N ARG A 402 3.65 -38.51 -1.87
CA ARG A 402 2.54 -38.88 -1.02
C ARG A 402 2.33 -37.88 0.11
N LEU A 403 3.38 -37.49 0.81
CA LEU A 403 3.33 -36.47 1.84
C LEU A 403 2.78 -35.15 1.29
N GLN A 404 3.19 -34.74 0.08
CA GLN A 404 2.70 -33.53 -0.58
C GLN A 404 1.18 -33.60 -0.78
N LEU A 405 0.65 -34.69 -1.27
CA LEU A 405 -0.78 -34.88 -1.49
C LEU A 405 -1.56 -34.86 -0.17
N GLU A 406 -1.13 -35.64 0.82
CA GLU A 406 -1.78 -35.73 2.13
C GLU A 406 -1.74 -34.39 2.90
N MET A 407 -0.63 -33.69 2.87
CA MET A 407 -0.53 -32.35 3.46
C MET A 407 -1.25 -31.26 2.66
N GLY A 408 -1.57 -31.48 1.40
CA GLY A 408 -2.19 -30.48 0.51
C GLY A 408 -1.27 -29.29 0.26
N HIS A 409 -0.02 -29.55 -0.12
CA HIS A 409 0.94 -28.56 -0.59
C HIS A 409 0.87 -28.47 -2.11
N SER A 410 0.92 -27.25 -2.64
CA SER A 410 0.92 -27.00 -4.09
C SER A 410 2.26 -27.30 -4.75
N SER A 411 3.34 -27.41 -3.97
CA SER A 411 4.70 -27.63 -4.46
C SER A 411 5.50 -28.48 -3.47
N SER A 412 6.30 -29.42 -3.98
CA SER A 412 7.28 -30.21 -3.22
C SER A 412 8.39 -29.35 -2.64
N THR A 413 8.71 -28.22 -3.28
CA THR A 413 9.71 -27.26 -2.78
C THR A 413 9.39 -26.78 -1.36
N GLN A 414 8.10 -26.58 -1.03
CA GLN A 414 7.70 -26.21 0.34
C GLN A 414 7.98 -27.31 1.35
N ILE A 415 7.90 -28.57 0.95
CA ILE A 415 8.21 -29.72 1.80
C ILE A 415 9.72 -29.81 1.98
N MET A 416 10.48 -29.74 0.89
CA MET A 416 11.93 -29.84 0.93
C MET A 416 12.56 -28.74 1.79
N HIS A 417 12.15 -27.49 1.64
CA HIS A 417 12.70 -26.38 2.46
C HIS A 417 12.29 -26.42 3.93
N ARG A 418 11.09 -26.91 4.25
CA ARG A 418 10.57 -26.82 5.63
C ARG A 418 10.73 -28.07 6.46
N TYR A 419 10.78 -29.25 5.84
CA TYR A 419 10.71 -30.55 6.55
C TYR A 419 11.91 -31.44 6.31
N MET A 420 12.85 -31.06 5.47
CA MET A 420 14.11 -31.82 5.30
C MET A 420 15.16 -31.52 6.37
N ASN A 421 14.88 -30.57 7.26
CA ASN A 421 15.71 -30.42 8.45
C ASN A 421 15.31 -31.46 9.49
N LEU A 422 15.91 -32.63 9.37
CA LEU A 422 15.74 -33.77 10.27
C LEU A 422 16.70 -33.72 11.46
N SER A 423 17.32 -32.57 11.72
CA SER A 423 18.23 -32.40 12.86
C SER A 423 17.47 -32.62 14.18
N GLY A 424 17.96 -33.52 14.99
CA GLY A 424 17.39 -33.85 16.31
C GLY A 424 16.28 -34.90 16.31
N VAL A 425 16.03 -35.60 15.17
CA VAL A 425 15.16 -36.79 15.10
C VAL A 425 15.84 -37.89 14.31
N ASP A 426 15.64 -39.13 14.74
CA ASP A 426 16.23 -40.30 14.17
C ASP A 426 15.18 -41.41 13.89
N GLN A 427 15.62 -42.55 13.41
CA GLN A 427 14.76 -43.67 13.03
C GLN A 427 14.09 -44.29 14.27
N GLU A 428 14.77 -44.36 15.41
CA GLU A 428 14.23 -44.91 16.65
C GLU A 428 13.10 -44.03 17.17
N MET A 429 13.29 -42.70 17.16
CA MET A 429 12.26 -41.75 17.50
C MET A 429 11.05 -41.86 16.53
N ALA A 430 11.31 -42.13 15.24
CA ALA A 430 10.22 -42.27 14.27
C ALA A 430 9.39 -43.56 14.59
N GLU A 431 10.03 -44.63 14.93
CA GLU A 431 9.35 -45.86 15.38
C GLU A 431 8.54 -45.64 16.66
N CYS A 432 9.13 -44.96 17.65
CA CYS A 432 8.42 -44.55 18.86
C CYS A 432 7.20 -43.68 18.53
N PHE A 433 7.35 -42.69 17.65
CA PHE A 433 6.24 -41.78 17.28
C PHE A 433 5.05 -42.50 16.69
N TRP A 434 5.27 -43.43 15.74
CA TRP A 434 4.19 -44.19 15.10
C TRP A 434 3.56 -45.24 16.01
N ASN A 435 4.18 -45.56 17.16
CA ASN A 435 3.69 -46.49 18.18
C ASN A 435 3.11 -45.81 19.42
N ILE A 436 2.92 -44.47 19.39
CA ILE A 436 2.22 -43.78 20.47
C ILE A 436 0.72 -44.08 20.36
N VAL A 437 0.28 -45.04 21.13
CA VAL A 437 -1.12 -45.53 21.23
C VAL A 437 -1.65 -45.34 22.64
N PRO A 438 -2.98 -45.30 22.85
CA PRO A 438 -3.54 -45.26 24.18
C PRO A 438 -3.19 -46.50 25.00
N GLU A 439 -2.83 -46.32 26.28
CA GLU A 439 -2.69 -47.37 27.27
C GLU A 439 -4.07 -48.01 27.55
N GLU A 440 -4.13 -49.28 27.91
CA GLU A 440 -5.38 -50.01 28.18
C GLU A 440 -6.20 -49.31 29.28
N ASP A 441 -5.55 -48.67 30.21
CA ASP A 441 -6.14 -47.97 31.35
C ASP A 441 -6.27 -46.45 31.19
N PHE A 442 -6.10 -45.92 29.98
CA PHE A 442 -6.10 -44.46 29.71
C PHE A 442 -7.25 -43.71 30.37
N TYR A 443 -8.39 -44.37 30.59
CA TYR A 443 -9.57 -43.83 31.27
C TYR A 443 -9.78 -44.39 32.67
N ALA A 444 -8.90 -45.19 33.24
CA ALA A 444 -9.12 -45.86 34.53
C ALA A 444 -9.34 -44.87 35.70
N ASP A 445 -8.68 -43.71 35.62
CA ASP A 445 -8.85 -42.63 36.63
C ASP A 445 -10.23 -41.90 36.56
N ARG A 446 -11.15 -42.36 35.69
CA ARG A 446 -12.50 -41.77 35.66
C ARG A 446 -13.41 -42.21 36.81
N ASN A 447 -13.10 -43.30 37.46
CA ASN A 447 -13.96 -43.95 38.45
C ASN A 447 -13.41 -43.96 39.91
N ALA A 448 -12.27 -43.20 40.13
CA ALA A 448 -11.68 -43.03 41.46
C ALA A 448 -12.02 -41.61 42.07
#